data_367028faac02cc426f9c623c82335e7e
#
_entry.id   367028faac02cc426f9c623c82335e7e
#
_cell.length_a   1.000
_cell.length_b   1.000
_cell.length_c   1.000
_cell.angle_alpha   90.00
_cell.angle_beta   90.00
_cell.angle_gamma   90.00
#
_symmetry.space_group_name_H-M   'P 1'
#
loop_
_entity.id
_entity.type
_entity.pdbx_description
1 polymer ?
#
loop_
_entity_poly.entity_id
_entity_poly.type
_entity_poly.pdbx_seq_one_letter_code
_entity_poly.pdbx_strand_id
1 'polypeptide(L)'
;MQAQRSVGHQTSQEMKLQVVSPQQIKSFIADTAEAYQVAYEYRFGKIDSMCVTKRSIEYTCSKRHCLFFEVVEGEERLGGIILALLRNGKRVNIYFMFTKPEHQNEGVATFLWNELAEFLPGVRTWSAGAEYFAVPAIHFLLNKCHFKIIEFTNSLNEPEHYSKHEVTDPWTDGFFHFVKRSSHSHSPVGA
;
A
#
# COMPACT_ATOMS: atom_id res chain seq x y z
N MET A 1 -54.30 13.37 11.98
CA MET A 1 -53.42 12.85 10.90
C MET A 1 -51.99 13.03 11.35
N GLN A 2 -51.40 11.99 11.94
CA GLN A 2 -49.98 12.00 12.37
C GLN A 2 -49.17 11.34 11.27
N ALA A 3 -48.22 12.10 10.68
CA ALA A 3 -47.26 11.58 9.72
C ALA A 3 -46.13 10.86 10.48
N GLN A 4 -46.08 9.55 10.36
CA GLN A 4 -44.95 8.75 10.81
C GLN A 4 -43.74 9.06 9.90
N ARG A 5 -42.75 9.70 10.45
CA ARG A 5 -41.39 9.78 9.84
C ARG A 5 -40.72 8.44 10.06
N SER A 6 -40.58 7.64 9.00
CA SER A 6 -39.73 6.48 8.97
C SER A 6 -38.29 6.98 9.02
N VAL A 7 -37.63 6.81 10.16
CA VAL A 7 -36.16 6.94 10.30
C VAL A 7 -35.56 5.71 9.65
N GLY A 8 -35.12 5.85 8.41
CA GLY A 8 -34.31 4.81 7.76
C GLY A 8 -33.03 4.60 8.56
N HIS A 9 -32.88 3.43 9.17
CA HIS A 9 -31.59 2.95 9.68
C HIS A 9 -30.68 2.77 8.46
N GLN A 10 -29.84 3.75 8.18
CA GLN A 10 -28.62 3.51 7.41
C GLN A 10 -27.74 2.64 8.31
N THR A 11 -27.72 1.33 8.04
CA THR A 11 -26.67 0.45 8.53
C THR A 11 -25.36 1.00 7.98
N SER A 12 -24.52 1.60 8.81
CA SER A 12 -23.14 1.93 8.47
C SER A 12 -22.49 0.61 8.05
N GLN A 13 -22.16 0.50 6.79
CA GLN A 13 -21.43 -0.66 6.30
C GLN A 13 -20.01 -0.59 6.89
N GLU A 14 -19.53 -1.70 7.43
CA GLU A 14 -18.25 -1.79 8.09
C GLU A 14 -17.15 -2.10 7.07
N MET A 15 -15.98 -1.46 7.19
CA MET A 15 -14.80 -1.78 6.38
C MET A 15 -14.40 -3.24 6.55
N LYS A 16 -14.03 -3.90 5.45
CA LYS A 16 -13.56 -5.29 5.44
C LYS A 16 -12.31 -5.44 4.58
N LEU A 17 -11.35 -6.23 5.05
CA LEU A 17 -10.22 -6.67 4.26
C LEU A 17 -10.58 -7.97 3.54
N GLN A 18 -10.31 -8.03 2.25
CA GLN A 18 -10.50 -9.24 1.45
C GLN A 18 -9.43 -9.40 0.36
N VAL A 19 -9.31 -10.63 -0.16
CA VAL A 19 -8.48 -10.90 -1.33
C VAL A 19 -9.20 -10.43 -2.58
N VAL A 20 -8.49 -9.72 -3.45
CA VAL A 20 -9.05 -9.26 -4.73
C VAL A 20 -9.37 -10.46 -5.62
N SER A 21 -10.59 -10.53 -6.14
CA SER A 21 -10.98 -11.61 -7.05
C SER A 21 -10.22 -11.50 -8.40
N PRO A 22 -9.93 -12.62 -9.08
CA PRO A 22 -9.21 -12.60 -10.36
C PRO A 22 -9.85 -11.68 -11.41
N GLN A 23 -11.19 -11.56 -11.41
CA GLN A 23 -11.95 -10.71 -12.33
C GLN A 23 -11.74 -9.22 -12.06
N GLN A 24 -11.42 -8.86 -10.81
CA GLN A 24 -11.25 -7.48 -10.36
C GLN A 24 -9.79 -7.00 -10.38
N ILE A 25 -8.81 -7.87 -10.68
CA ILE A 25 -7.39 -7.47 -10.69
C ILE A 25 -7.13 -6.31 -11.66
N LYS A 26 -7.75 -6.29 -12.83
CA LYS A 26 -7.53 -5.20 -13.81
C LYS A 26 -8.05 -3.85 -13.30
N SER A 27 -9.22 -3.81 -12.68
CA SER A 27 -9.76 -2.59 -12.08
C SER A 27 -8.92 -2.17 -10.87
N PHE A 28 -8.49 -3.13 -10.05
CA PHE A 28 -7.61 -2.86 -8.91
C PHE A 28 -6.28 -2.21 -9.33
N ILE A 29 -5.64 -2.71 -10.39
CA ILE A 29 -4.41 -2.12 -10.95
C ILE A 29 -4.69 -0.71 -11.50
N ALA A 30 -5.88 -0.48 -12.08
CA ALA A 30 -6.27 0.84 -12.55
C ALA A 30 -6.40 1.84 -11.39
N ASP A 31 -7.11 1.46 -10.32
CA ASP A 31 -7.28 2.29 -9.12
C ASP A 31 -5.92 2.56 -8.44
N THR A 32 -5.03 1.54 -8.40
CA THR A 32 -3.66 1.73 -7.89
C THR A 32 -2.92 2.80 -8.70
N ALA A 33 -2.89 2.69 -10.03
CA ALA A 33 -2.19 3.64 -10.88
C ALA A 33 -2.77 5.06 -10.77
N GLU A 34 -4.09 5.19 -10.69
CA GLU A 34 -4.79 6.46 -10.51
C GLU A 34 -4.44 7.13 -9.16
N ALA A 35 -4.45 6.37 -8.07
CA ALA A 35 -4.11 6.91 -6.76
C ALA A 35 -2.68 7.44 -6.69
N TYR A 36 -1.72 6.75 -7.33
CA TYR A 36 -0.34 7.24 -7.44
C TYR A 36 -0.24 8.47 -8.32
N GLN A 37 -0.97 8.53 -9.44
CA GLN A 37 -1.01 9.69 -10.32
C GLN A 37 -1.55 10.93 -9.58
N VAL A 38 -2.67 10.80 -8.88
CA VAL A 38 -3.26 11.90 -8.11
C VAL A 38 -2.31 12.39 -7.01
N ALA A 39 -1.63 11.48 -6.31
CA ALA A 39 -0.65 11.84 -5.29
C ALA A 39 0.56 12.58 -5.89
N TYR A 40 1.03 12.17 -7.05
CA TYR A 40 2.11 12.84 -7.78
C TYR A 40 1.68 14.24 -8.25
N GLU A 41 0.51 14.34 -8.91
CA GLU A 41 0.00 15.62 -9.43
C GLU A 41 -0.31 16.62 -8.32
N TYR A 42 -0.72 16.15 -7.15
CA TYR A 42 -0.90 17.01 -5.99
C TYR A 42 0.42 17.68 -5.58
N ARG A 43 1.55 17.01 -5.74
CA ARG A 43 2.87 17.52 -5.35
C ARG A 43 3.54 18.36 -6.42
N PHE A 44 3.44 17.97 -7.68
CA PHE A 44 4.22 18.54 -8.79
C PHE A 44 3.36 19.25 -9.85
N GLY A 45 2.04 19.17 -9.75
CA GLY A 45 1.11 19.64 -10.77
C GLY A 45 0.83 18.59 -11.84
N LYS A 46 -0.07 18.91 -12.74
CA LYS A 46 -0.46 18.01 -13.84
C LYS A 46 0.71 17.73 -14.77
N ILE A 47 0.83 16.48 -15.18
CA ILE A 47 1.83 16.00 -16.14
C ILE A 47 1.15 15.21 -17.25
N ASP A 48 1.76 15.18 -18.43
CA ASP A 48 1.24 14.47 -19.60
C ASP A 48 1.51 12.96 -19.58
N SER A 49 2.34 12.48 -18.64
CA SER A 49 2.68 11.08 -18.49
C SER A 49 2.31 10.55 -17.09
N MET A 50 2.00 9.27 -17.01
CA MET A 50 1.75 8.63 -15.70
C MET A 50 3.06 8.34 -14.97
N CYS A 51 3.14 8.72 -13.68
CA CYS A 51 4.29 8.40 -12.81
C CYS A 51 4.41 6.89 -12.54
N VAL A 52 3.27 6.20 -12.36
CA VAL A 52 3.19 4.75 -12.23
C VAL A 52 2.16 4.23 -13.23
N THR A 53 2.61 3.46 -14.22
CA THR A 53 1.72 2.94 -15.27
C THR A 53 1.11 1.61 -14.86
N LYS A 54 -0.09 1.30 -15.37
CA LYS A 54 -0.69 -0.04 -15.23
C LYS A 54 0.28 -1.13 -15.67
N ARG A 55 1.00 -0.92 -16.78
CA ARG A 55 1.98 -1.86 -17.31
C ARG A 55 3.15 -2.12 -16.35
N SER A 56 3.64 -1.09 -15.64
CA SER A 56 4.72 -1.26 -14.65
C SER A 56 4.24 -2.05 -13.43
N ILE A 57 3.00 -1.84 -12.99
CA ILE A 57 2.38 -2.62 -11.92
C ILE A 57 2.24 -4.08 -12.36
N GLU A 58 1.66 -4.35 -13.53
CA GLU A 58 1.49 -5.69 -14.10
C GLU A 58 2.84 -6.41 -14.24
N TYR A 59 3.87 -5.73 -14.73
CA TYR A 59 5.22 -6.28 -14.83
C TYR A 59 5.78 -6.69 -13.47
N THR A 60 5.69 -5.81 -12.46
CA THR A 60 6.12 -6.10 -11.10
C THR A 60 5.39 -7.33 -10.55
N CYS A 61 4.07 -7.38 -10.71
CA CYS A 61 3.25 -8.47 -10.21
C CYS A 61 3.56 -9.82 -10.88
N SER A 62 3.79 -9.82 -12.21
CA SER A 62 4.12 -11.03 -12.96
C SER A 62 5.45 -11.67 -12.55
N LYS A 63 6.42 -10.85 -12.14
CA LYS A 63 7.77 -11.30 -11.73
C LYS A 63 7.85 -11.73 -10.26
N ARG A 64 6.91 -11.33 -9.42
CA ARG A 64 7.04 -11.43 -7.96
C ARG A 64 5.97 -12.28 -7.28
N HIS A 65 5.07 -12.92 -8.04
CA HIS A 65 3.95 -13.70 -7.48
C HIS A 65 3.17 -12.91 -6.42
N CYS A 66 2.67 -11.76 -6.84
CA CYS A 66 2.01 -10.83 -5.94
C CYS A 66 0.65 -11.33 -5.48
N LEU A 67 0.32 -11.00 -4.24
CA LEU A 67 -1.00 -11.10 -3.64
C LEU A 67 -1.63 -9.71 -3.60
N PHE A 68 -2.94 -9.67 -3.80
CA PHE A 68 -3.73 -8.45 -3.86
C PHE A 68 -4.79 -8.48 -2.77
N PHE A 69 -4.79 -7.49 -1.91
CA PHE A 69 -5.82 -7.31 -0.89
C PHE A 69 -6.47 -5.94 -1.06
N GLU A 70 -7.76 -5.86 -0.81
CA GLU A 70 -8.52 -4.63 -0.87
C GLU A 70 -9.31 -4.41 0.41
N VAL A 71 -9.50 -3.15 0.76
CA VAL A 71 -10.47 -2.71 1.76
C VAL A 71 -11.72 -2.29 1.03
N VAL A 72 -12.84 -2.87 1.43
CA VAL A 72 -14.16 -2.55 0.88
C VAL A 72 -15.12 -2.13 1.98
N GLU A 73 -16.07 -1.28 1.61
CA GLU A 73 -17.27 -0.99 2.37
C GLU A 73 -18.48 -1.30 1.48
N GLY A 74 -19.21 -2.36 1.83
CA GLY A 74 -20.21 -2.94 0.92
C GLY A 74 -19.58 -3.46 -0.37
N GLU A 75 -19.92 -2.87 -1.51
CA GLU A 75 -19.38 -3.23 -2.83
C GLU A 75 -18.27 -2.25 -3.28
N GLU A 76 -18.07 -1.17 -2.53
CA GLU A 76 -17.13 -0.12 -2.88
C GLU A 76 -15.70 -0.44 -2.39
N ARG A 77 -14.71 -0.34 -3.29
CA ARG A 77 -13.29 -0.41 -2.92
C ARG A 77 -12.83 0.94 -2.42
N LEU A 78 -12.27 0.98 -1.21
CA LEU A 78 -11.74 2.18 -0.58
C LEU A 78 -10.22 2.32 -0.76
N GLY A 79 -9.52 1.20 -0.91
CA GLY A 79 -8.08 1.14 -1.07
C GLY A 79 -7.57 -0.29 -1.16
N GLY A 80 -6.24 -0.46 -1.19
CA GLY A 80 -5.67 -1.79 -1.26
C GLY A 80 -4.15 -1.84 -1.20
N ILE A 81 -3.64 -3.06 -1.30
CA ILE A 81 -2.22 -3.35 -1.21
C ILE A 81 -1.82 -4.48 -2.16
N ILE A 82 -0.65 -4.34 -2.77
CA ILE A 82 0.02 -5.37 -3.55
C ILE A 82 1.30 -5.76 -2.83
N LEU A 83 1.44 -7.02 -2.51
CA LEU A 83 2.58 -7.53 -1.77
C LEU A 83 3.02 -8.91 -2.26
N ALA A 84 4.22 -9.35 -1.90
CA ALA A 84 4.65 -10.73 -2.07
C ALA A 84 5.14 -11.35 -0.76
N LEU A 85 4.79 -12.62 -0.57
CA LEU A 85 5.30 -13.45 0.52
C LEU A 85 6.59 -14.14 0.09
N LEU A 86 7.63 -13.96 0.87
CA LEU A 86 8.96 -14.49 0.63
C LEU A 86 9.41 -15.37 1.82
N ARG A 87 10.41 -16.24 1.56
CA ARG A 87 11.02 -17.09 2.60
C ARG A 87 9.99 -17.88 3.42
N ASN A 88 9.17 -18.67 2.74
CA ASN A 88 8.12 -19.49 3.35
C ASN A 88 7.14 -18.68 4.22
N GLY A 89 6.73 -17.51 3.75
CA GLY A 89 5.77 -16.65 4.42
C GLY A 89 6.31 -15.83 5.59
N LYS A 90 7.62 -15.90 5.88
CA LYS A 90 8.22 -15.16 7.01
C LYS A 90 8.62 -13.73 6.69
N ARG A 91 8.67 -13.37 5.41
CA ARG A 91 8.98 -12.02 4.94
C ARG A 91 7.91 -11.56 3.96
N VAL A 92 7.48 -10.32 4.10
CA VAL A 92 6.60 -9.63 3.15
C VAL A 92 7.37 -8.48 2.50
N ASN A 93 7.21 -8.34 1.18
CA ASN A 93 7.59 -7.14 0.48
C ASN A 93 6.33 -6.45 -0.04
N ILE A 94 6.09 -5.22 0.40
CA ILE A 94 4.99 -4.36 -0.05
C ILE A 94 5.49 -3.62 -1.30
N TYR A 95 4.81 -3.80 -2.42
CA TYR A 95 5.13 -3.12 -3.68
C TYR A 95 4.32 -1.87 -3.89
N PHE A 96 3.01 -1.96 -3.64
CA PHE A 96 2.09 -0.84 -3.80
C PHE A 96 1.09 -0.87 -2.66
N MET A 97 0.75 0.30 -2.13
CA MET A 97 -0.32 0.49 -1.16
C MET A 97 -0.99 1.82 -1.46
N PHE A 98 -2.32 1.82 -1.52
CA PHE A 98 -3.07 3.01 -1.86
C PHE A 98 -4.38 3.10 -1.08
N THR A 99 -4.84 4.31 -0.91
CA THR A 99 -6.23 4.66 -0.60
C THR A 99 -6.76 5.47 -1.77
N LYS A 100 -7.96 5.17 -2.23
CA LYS A 100 -8.57 5.95 -3.31
C LYS A 100 -8.65 7.43 -2.90
N PRO A 101 -8.46 8.37 -3.83
CA PRO A 101 -8.39 9.80 -3.51
C PRO A 101 -9.60 10.31 -2.71
N GLU A 102 -10.81 9.83 -3.03
CA GLU A 102 -12.06 10.18 -2.37
C GLU A 102 -12.17 9.69 -0.92
N HIS A 103 -11.41 8.65 -0.53
CA HIS A 103 -11.42 8.04 0.81
C HIS A 103 -10.16 8.34 1.64
N GLN A 104 -9.39 9.33 1.23
CA GLN A 104 -8.23 9.77 2.01
C GLN A 104 -8.65 10.37 3.35
N ASN A 105 -7.85 10.10 4.40
CA ASN A 105 -8.08 10.52 5.78
C ASN A 105 -9.27 9.86 6.51
N GLU A 106 -9.93 8.87 5.92
CA GLU A 106 -11.01 8.07 6.54
C GLU A 106 -10.49 6.86 7.35
N GLY A 107 -9.18 6.73 7.50
CA GLY A 107 -8.58 5.65 8.27
C GLY A 107 -8.36 4.35 7.48
N VAL A 108 -8.67 4.30 6.18
CA VAL A 108 -8.57 3.11 5.32
C VAL A 108 -7.19 2.46 5.38
N ALA A 109 -6.12 3.24 5.24
CA ALA A 109 -4.75 2.72 5.29
C ALA A 109 -4.41 2.11 6.67
N THR A 110 -4.90 2.72 7.76
CA THR A 110 -4.68 2.22 9.12
C THR A 110 -5.44 0.92 9.35
N PHE A 111 -6.70 0.85 8.91
CA PHE A 111 -7.51 -0.35 8.94
C PHE A 111 -6.83 -1.49 8.16
N LEU A 112 -6.47 -1.23 6.89
CA LEU A 112 -5.79 -2.19 6.04
C LEU A 112 -4.53 -2.76 6.70
N TRP A 113 -3.70 -1.89 7.29
CA TRP A 113 -2.46 -2.31 7.95
C TRP A 113 -2.72 -3.21 9.16
N ASN A 114 -3.67 -2.86 10.02
CA ASN A 114 -4.00 -3.63 11.21
C ASN A 114 -4.56 -5.01 10.85
N GLU A 115 -5.55 -5.06 9.97
CA GLU A 115 -6.15 -6.32 9.50
C GLU A 115 -5.12 -7.21 8.79
N LEU A 116 -4.25 -6.63 7.96
CA LEU A 116 -3.22 -7.39 7.26
C LEU A 116 -2.19 -8.00 8.22
N ALA A 117 -1.82 -7.29 9.28
CA ALA A 117 -0.90 -7.79 10.30
C ALA A 117 -1.50 -8.97 11.07
N GLU A 118 -2.81 -8.95 11.32
CA GLU A 118 -3.55 -10.07 11.92
C GLU A 118 -3.76 -11.22 10.93
N PHE A 119 -4.02 -10.92 9.67
CA PHE A 119 -4.18 -11.92 8.62
C PHE A 119 -2.90 -12.71 8.32
N LEU A 120 -1.71 -12.10 8.56
CA LEU A 120 -0.40 -12.67 8.29
C LEU A 120 0.45 -12.81 9.56
N PRO A 121 0.00 -13.54 10.60
CA PRO A 121 0.66 -13.58 11.91
C PRO A 121 2.05 -14.23 11.89
N GLY A 122 2.36 -15.01 10.85
CA GLY A 122 3.67 -15.68 10.70
C GLY A 122 4.78 -14.77 10.17
N VAL A 123 4.45 -13.56 9.73
CA VAL A 123 5.41 -12.64 9.13
C VAL A 123 6.32 -12.03 10.20
N ARG A 124 7.63 -12.19 10.01
CA ARG A 124 8.66 -11.65 10.91
C ARG A 124 9.29 -10.35 10.41
N THR A 125 9.26 -10.15 9.11
CA THR A 125 9.87 -8.97 8.49
C THR A 125 8.99 -8.44 7.39
N TRP A 126 8.69 -7.16 7.47
CA TRP A 126 7.99 -6.39 6.45
C TRP A 126 8.98 -5.42 5.81
N SER A 127 8.98 -5.32 4.51
CA SER A 127 9.73 -4.31 3.76
C SER A 127 8.77 -3.54 2.86
N ALA A 128 9.03 -2.27 2.71
CA ALA A 128 8.28 -1.36 1.87
C ALA A 128 9.22 -0.31 1.27
N GLY A 129 8.75 0.41 0.30
CA GLY A 129 9.44 1.55 -0.24
C GLY A 129 8.49 2.73 -0.46
N ALA A 130 9.04 3.92 -0.52
CA ALA A 130 8.31 5.11 -0.92
C ALA A 130 9.25 6.11 -1.58
N GLU A 131 8.76 6.78 -2.60
CA GLU A 131 9.42 7.92 -3.22
C GLU A 131 9.59 9.03 -2.17
N TYR A 132 10.69 9.77 -2.21
CA TYR A 132 11.03 10.80 -1.21
C TYR A 132 9.97 11.89 -1.09
N PHE A 133 9.22 12.14 -2.13
CA PHE A 133 8.16 13.15 -2.16
C PHE A 133 6.81 12.63 -1.63
N ALA A 134 6.65 11.32 -1.47
CA ALA A 134 5.43 10.71 -0.96
C ALA A 134 5.30 10.88 0.56
N VAL A 135 5.35 12.13 1.02
CA VAL A 135 5.37 12.50 2.44
C VAL A 135 4.27 11.85 3.27
N PRO A 136 3.00 11.78 2.83
CA PRO A 136 1.96 11.10 3.58
C PRO A 136 2.23 9.60 3.77
N ALA A 137 2.76 8.91 2.74
CA ALA A 137 3.11 7.50 2.81
C ALA A 137 4.30 7.27 3.77
N ILE A 138 5.32 8.13 3.72
CA ILE A 138 6.47 8.09 4.63
C ILE A 138 6.00 8.26 6.09
N HIS A 139 5.18 9.28 6.36
CA HIS A 139 4.59 9.51 7.68
C HIS A 139 3.76 8.32 8.17
N PHE A 140 2.97 7.72 7.29
CA PHE A 140 2.18 6.54 7.61
C PHE A 140 3.06 5.36 7.98
N LEU A 141 4.06 5.04 7.16
CA LEU A 141 4.99 3.93 7.41
C LEU A 141 5.75 4.11 8.74
N LEU A 142 6.25 5.31 9.02
CA LEU A 142 7.02 5.60 10.23
C LEU A 142 6.14 5.63 11.48
N ASN A 143 5.07 6.43 11.45
CA ASN A 143 4.33 6.81 12.65
C ASN A 143 3.17 5.87 12.98
N LYS A 144 2.55 5.26 11.97
CA LYS A 144 1.41 4.34 12.16
C LYS A 144 1.84 2.87 12.08
N CYS A 145 2.68 2.54 11.09
CA CYS A 145 3.13 1.17 10.91
C CYS A 145 4.41 0.83 11.69
N HIS A 146 5.13 1.83 12.23
CA HIS A 146 6.39 1.67 12.98
C HIS A 146 7.51 1.00 12.18
N PHE A 147 7.61 1.31 10.90
CA PHE A 147 8.77 0.98 10.09
C PHE A 147 9.95 1.85 10.44
N LYS A 148 11.15 1.38 10.07
CA LYS A 148 12.40 2.15 10.15
C LYS A 148 12.95 2.34 8.75
N ILE A 149 13.45 3.52 8.44
CA ILE A 149 14.23 3.76 7.22
C ILE A 149 15.57 3.05 7.39
N ILE A 150 15.96 2.28 6.38
CA ILE A 150 17.23 1.55 6.37
C ILE A 150 18.16 2.04 5.27
N GLU A 151 17.62 2.65 4.23
CA GLU A 151 18.39 3.09 3.07
C GLU A 151 17.63 4.20 2.33
N PHE A 152 18.39 5.07 1.68
CA PHE A 152 17.90 6.02 0.68
C PHE A 152 18.72 5.83 -0.59
N THR A 153 18.05 5.65 -1.72
CA THR A 153 18.67 5.49 -3.03
C THR A 153 18.23 6.61 -3.96
N ASN A 154 19.14 7.04 -4.83
CA ASN A 154 18.90 7.95 -5.94
C ASN A 154 19.85 7.62 -7.09
N SER A 155 19.75 8.30 -8.24
CA SER A 155 20.59 8.05 -9.42
C SER A 155 22.10 8.17 -9.18
N LEU A 156 22.51 8.87 -8.13
CA LEU A 156 23.92 9.06 -7.78
C LEU A 156 24.49 7.95 -6.91
N ASN A 157 23.64 7.19 -6.20
CA ASN A 157 24.06 6.16 -5.25
C ASN A 157 23.29 4.84 -5.39
N GLU A 158 22.78 4.54 -6.61
CA GLU A 158 22.14 3.25 -6.87
C GLU A 158 23.15 2.10 -6.75
N PRO A 159 22.84 1.06 -5.97
CA PRO A 159 23.55 -0.20 -6.04
C PRO A 159 23.37 -0.84 -7.43
N GLU A 160 24.44 -1.40 -8.01
CA GLU A 160 24.47 -1.99 -9.37
C GLU A 160 23.38 -3.05 -9.67
N HIS A 161 22.60 -3.46 -8.68
CA HIS A 161 21.58 -4.51 -8.78
C HIS A 161 20.12 -4.02 -8.85
N TYR A 162 19.88 -2.72 -8.78
CA TYR A 162 18.55 -2.17 -9.01
C TYR A 162 18.38 -1.87 -10.49
N SER A 163 17.44 -2.59 -11.12
CA SER A 163 17.05 -2.29 -12.50
C SER A 163 16.63 -0.81 -12.57
N LYS A 164 17.35 -0.07 -13.41
CA LYS A 164 17.04 1.33 -13.72
C LYS A 164 15.56 1.47 -14.03
N HIS A 165 14.79 2.01 -13.10
CA HIS A 165 13.60 2.73 -13.48
C HIS A 165 14.13 3.89 -14.33
N GLU A 166 13.62 4.05 -15.54
CA GLU A 166 13.92 5.22 -16.34
C GLU A 166 13.37 6.45 -15.58
N VAL A 167 14.20 6.97 -14.69
CA VAL A 167 13.92 8.24 -14.02
C VAL A 167 14.14 9.32 -15.07
N THR A 168 13.05 9.76 -15.66
CA THR A 168 13.04 10.80 -16.70
C THR A 168 13.17 12.20 -16.11
N ASP A 169 13.06 12.34 -14.78
CA ASP A 169 13.09 13.63 -14.10
C ASP A 169 13.98 13.57 -12.83
N PRO A 170 15.09 14.35 -12.78
CA PRO A 170 15.95 14.43 -11.60
C PRO A 170 15.24 14.87 -10.31
N TRP A 171 14.10 15.53 -10.39
CA TRP A 171 13.32 16.00 -9.25
C TRP A 171 12.49 14.88 -8.60
N THR A 172 12.32 13.74 -9.27
CA THR A 172 11.63 12.57 -8.74
C THR A 172 12.59 11.47 -8.31
N ASP A 173 13.89 11.75 -8.37
CA ASP A 173 14.96 10.80 -8.14
C ASP A 173 15.27 10.68 -6.64
N GLY A 174 14.57 9.80 -5.96
CA GLY A 174 14.88 9.46 -4.58
C GLY A 174 13.84 8.50 -3.99
N PHE A 175 14.33 7.43 -3.38
CA PHE A 175 13.50 6.37 -2.85
C PHE A 175 13.98 5.93 -1.47
N PHE A 176 13.09 5.93 -0.49
CA PHE A 176 13.36 5.40 0.84
C PHE A 176 12.99 3.94 0.93
N HIS A 177 13.85 3.14 1.51
CA HIS A 177 13.63 1.74 1.86
C HIS A 177 13.31 1.62 3.34
N PHE A 178 12.24 0.90 3.66
CA PHE A 178 11.72 0.74 5.00
C PHE A 178 11.70 -0.73 5.41
N VAL A 179 11.99 -1.01 6.67
CA VAL A 179 11.85 -2.34 7.26
C VAL A 179 11.15 -2.23 8.62
N LYS A 180 10.23 -3.16 8.87
CA LYS A 180 9.68 -3.45 10.19
C LYS A 180 9.95 -4.91 10.53
N ARG A 181 10.44 -5.16 11.74
CA ARG A 181 10.55 -6.50 12.31
C ARG A 181 9.47 -6.68 13.37
N SER A 182 8.71 -7.77 13.28
CA SER A 182 7.77 -8.14 14.34
C SER A 182 8.59 -8.53 15.58
N SER A 183 8.32 -7.89 16.70
CA SER A 183 8.87 -8.30 17.97
C SER A 183 8.25 -9.66 18.34
N HIS A 184 9.06 -10.73 18.36
CA HIS A 184 8.65 -11.92 19.06
C HIS A 184 8.73 -11.60 20.54
N SER A 185 7.60 -11.61 21.24
CA SER A 185 7.60 -11.86 22.68
C SER A 185 8.20 -13.25 22.86
N HIS A 186 9.47 -13.33 23.23
CA HIS A 186 10.00 -14.52 23.89
C HIS A 186 9.25 -14.60 25.21
N SER A 187 8.22 -15.42 25.28
CA SER A 187 7.81 -15.96 26.57
C SER A 187 9.01 -16.79 27.06
N PRO A 188 9.61 -16.49 28.20
CA PRO A 188 10.62 -17.36 28.75
C PRO A 188 9.92 -18.69 29.04
N VAL A 189 10.37 -19.76 28.37
CA VAL A 189 10.05 -21.13 28.75
C VAL A 189 10.57 -21.28 30.16
N GLY A 190 9.64 -21.45 31.11
CA GLY A 190 9.93 -21.61 32.52
C GLY A 190 10.90 -22.75 32.76
N ALA A 191 11.80 -22.49 33.65
CA ALA A 191 12.65 -23.49 34.29
C ALA A 191 11.82 -24.35 35.25
#